data_34bb517079cdfbd580653ff4da72a37e
#
_entry.id   34bb517079cdfbd580653ff4da72a37e
#
_cell.length_a   1.000
_cell.length_b   1.000
_cell.length_c   1.000
_cell.angle_alpha   90.00
_cell.angle_beta   90.00
_cell.angle_gamma   90.00
#
_symmetry.space_group_name_H-M   'P 1'
#
loop_
_entity.id
_entity.type
_entity.pdbx_description
1 polymer ?
#
loop_
_entity_poly.entity_id
_entity_poly.type
_entity_poly.pdbx_seq_one_letter_code
_entity_poly.pdbx_strand_id
1 'polypeptide(L)'
;MLKQIALVTLLGMSASAMAGEWQVKVGASALAPTGDYNLGGAIVEADSELGFTPSVEYFFNDNFSAELLLATPFNHDVLLDSNKVAKIKHLPPTLTAKYNFKNSTRFTPYIGVGGTAFIAWDEEGVAKDVKEEFGVAGQLGFSYQPADAKNWGVYADVRYAQLSPEVTLIDDTKFDLDIDPIVYTLGYSYKF
;
A
#
# COMPACT_ATOMS: atom_id res chain seq x y z
N MET A 1 -18.78 11.75 7.86
CA MET A 1 -19.37 11.64 6.53
C MET A 1 -18.71 12.51 5.45
N LEU A 2 -18.09 13.64 5.74
CA LEU A 2 -17.42 14.49 4.71
C LEU A 2 -16.04 13.97 4.25
N LYS A 3 -15.35 13.14 5.03
CA LYS A 3 -14.00 12.61 4.71
C LYS A 3 -13.99 11.50 3.66
N GLN A 4 -15.13 10.84 3.41
CA GLN A 4 -15.24 9.74 2.44
C GLN A 4 -15.54 10.21 1.00
N ILE A 5 -15.94 11.46 0.79
CA ILE A 5 -16.33 11.99 -0.53
C ILE A 5 -15.10 12.53 -1.31
N ALA A 6 -14.02 12.88 -0.61
CA ALA A 6 -12.81 13.43 -1.26
C ALA A 6 -12.03 12.41 -2.12
N LEU A 7 -12.23 11.11 -1.90
CA LEU A 7 -11.46 10.05 -2.58
C LEU A 7 -11.98 9.73 -3.99
N VAL A 8 -13.23 10.04 -4.28
CA VAL A 8 -13.87 9.70 -5.59
C VAL A 8 -13.69 10.81 -6.62
N THR A 9 -13.41 12.04 -6.20
CA THR A 9 -13.29 13.20 -7.11
C THR A 9 -11.93 13.33 -7.81
N LEU A 10 -10.89 12.59 -7.39
CA LEU A 10 -9.56 12.64 -8.03
C LEU A 10 -9.49 11.85 -9.36
N LEU A 11 -10.44 10.98 -9.64
CA LEU A 11 -10.48 10.19 -10.88
C LEU A 11 -11.06 10.94 -12.09
N GLY A 12 -11.50 12.17 -11.91
CA GLY A 12 -12.11 13.01 -12.95
C GLY A 12 -11.25 14.11 -13.53
N MET A 13 -9.97 14.20 -13.19
CA MET A 13 -9.11 15.24 -13.74
C MET A 13 -8.73 14.90 -15.17
N SER A 14 -9.22 15.72 -16.10
CA SER A 14 -8.94 15.70 -17.53
C SER A 14 -7.44 15.61 -17.82
N ALA A 15 -7.02 14.44 -18.33
CA ALA A 15 -5.63 14.08 -18.71
C ALA A 15 -5.12 14.80 -19.98
N SER A 16 -5.53 16.03 -20.26
CA SER A 16 -5.34 16.66 -21.58
C SER A 16 -4.19 17.66 -21.68
N ALA A 17 -3.22 17.69 -20.77
CA ALA A 17 -2.16 18.70 -20.84
C ALA A 17 -0.72 18.24 -20.54
N MET A 18 -0.45 16.94 -20.36
CA MET A 18 0.91 16.44 -20.13
C MET A 18 1.25 15.37 -21.18
N ALA A 19 2.43 15.45 -21.77
CA ALA A 19 2.91 14.55 -22.84
C ALA A 19 3.27 13.12 -22.34
N GLY A 20 2.71 12.69 -21.22
CA GLY A 20 2.91 11.36 -20.62
C GLY A 20 1.65 10.50 -20.69
N GLU A 21 1.81 9.22 -20.45
CA GLU A 21 0.73 8.22 -20.46
C GLU A 21 0.27 7.92 -19.05
N TRP A 22 -1.05 7.78 -18.88
CA TRP A 22 -1.65 7.38 -17.62
C TRP A 22 -2.03 5.90 -17.63
N GLN A 23 -1.84 5.23 -16.51
CA GLN A 23 -2.28 3.87 -16.29
C GLN A 23 -3.05 3.78 -14.97
N VAL A 24 -4.20 3.12 -14.99
CA VAL A 24 -4.95 2.74 -13.80
C VAL A 24 -4.74 1.25 -13.56
N LYS A 25 -4.54 0.88 -12.31
CA LYS A 25 -4.37 -0.50 -11.88
C LYS A 25 -5.37 -0.86 -10.81
N VAL A 26 -5.77 -2.10 -10.79
CA VAL A 26 -6.60 -2.68 -9.74
C VAL A 26 -6.00 -4.03 -9.35
N GLY A 27 -5.72 -4.21 -8.09
CA GLY A 27 -5.07 -5.42 -7.58
C GLY A 27 -5.77 -6.00 -6.35
N ALA A 28 -5.65 -7.31 -6.21
CA ALA A 28 -5.86 -8.01 -4.96
C ALA A 28 -4.50 -8.17 -4.28
N SER A 29 -4.40 -7.77 -3.02
CA SER A 29 -3.16 -7.77 -2.27
C SER A 29 -3.30 -8.56 -0.98
N ALA A 30 -2.26 -9.33 -0.67
CA ALA A 30 -2.05 -9.92 0.65
C ALA A 30 -1.00 -9.08 1.38
N LEU A 31 -1.38 -8.51 2.50
CA LEU A 31 -0.49 -7.75 3.37
C LEU A 31 -0.07 -8.66 4.52
N ALA A 32 1.22 -8.85 4.67
CA ALA A 32 1.85 -9.66 5.71
C ALA A 32 2.78 -8.77 6.54
N PRO A 33 2.40 -8.39 7.77
CA PRO A 33 3.32 -7.74 8.71
C PRO A 33 4.52 -8.64 9.00
N THR A 34 5.70 -8.06 9.19
CA THR A 34 6.92 -8.82 9.48
C THR A 34 7.54 -8.44 10.82
N GLY A 35 7.06 -7.34 11.44
CA GLY A 35 7.49 -6.88 12.74
C GLY A 35 6.64 -7.43 13.89
N ASP A 36 7.21 -7.42 15.08
CA ASP A 36 6.57 -7.70 16.35
C ASP A 36 7.12 -6.77 17.44
N TYR A 37 6.42 -6.69 18.56
CA TYR A 37 6.89 -5.94 19.72
C TYR A 37 6.76 -6.78 20.99
N ASN A 38 7.80 -6.76 21.83
CA ASN A 38 7.77 -7.48 23.11
C ASN A 38 7.36 -6.53 24.24
N LEU A 39 6.16 -6.72 24.76
CA LEU A 39 5.59 -5.95 25.86
C LEU A 39 5.71 -6.77 27.17
N GLY A 40 6.81 -6.58 27.91
CA GLY A 40 7.00 -7.22 29.21
C GLY A 40 7.03 -8.75 29.20
N GLY A 41 7.41 -9.36 28.06
CA GLY A 41 7.45 -10.81 27.83
C GLY A 41 6.32 -11.36 26.99
N ALA A 42 5.27 -10.59 26.72
CA ALA A 42 4.20 -10.94 25.78
C ALA A 42 4.52 -10.38 24.40
N ILE A 43 4.17 -11.10 23.33
CA ILE A 43 4.41 -10.68 21.93
C ILE A 43 3.17 -9.95 21.42
N VAL A 44 3.37 -8.74 20.92
CA VAL A 44 2.34 -7.93 20.21
C VAL A 44 2.64 -7.99 18.73
N GLU A 45 1.70 -8.42 17.92
CA GLU A 45 1.81 -8.54 16.47
C GLU A 45 0.53 -8.09 15.76
N ALA A 46 0.64 -7.70 14.48
CA ALA A 46 -0.50 -7.41 13.61
C ALA A 46 -0.81 -8.63 12.74
N ASP A 47 -2.08 -8.92 12.51
CA ASP A 47 -2.51 -10.04 11.67
C ASP A 47 -2.37 -9.73 10.17
N SER A 48 -2.30 -10.79 9.34
CA SER A 48 -2.23 -10.68 7.87
C SER A 48 -3.61 -10.38 7.30
N GLU A 49 -3.67 -9.54 6.28
CA GLU A 49 -4.92 -9.09 5.67
C GLU A 49 -4.93 -9.20 4.15
N LEU A 50 -6.11 -9.45 3.60
CA LEU A 50 -6.37 -9.34 2.17
C LEU A 50 -7.09 -8.03 1.87
N GLY A 51 -6.64 -7.31 0.84
CA GLY A 51 -7.22 -6.04 0.47
C GLY A 51 -7.28 -5.81 -1.03
N PHE A 52 -8.05 -4.80 -1.41
CA PHE A 52 -8.12 -4.28 -2.76
C PHE A 52 -7.25 -3.03 -2.86
N THR A 53 -6.34 -3.01 -3.85
CA THR A 53 -5.33 -1.95 -3.98
C THR A 53 -5.40 -1.30 -5.37
N PRO A 54 -6.29 -0.31 -5.55
CA PRO A 54 -6.26 0.52 -6.74
C PRO A 54 -5.02 1.41 -6.75
N SER A 55 -4.45 1.64 -7.93
CA SER A 55 -3.38 2.62 -8.11
C SER A 55 -3.49 3.38 -9.43
N VAL A 56 -2.85 4.54 -9.45
CA VAL A 56 -2.71 5.36 -10.66
C VAL A 56 -1.22 5.57 -10.90
N GLU A 57 -0.77 5.32 -12.12
CA GLU A 57 0.62 5.44 -12.54
C GLU A 57 0.71 6.43 -13.71
N TYR A 58 1.65 7.37 -13.61
CA TYR A 58 1.97 8.31 -14.67
C TYR A 58 3.36 8.01 -15.23
N PHE A 59 3.44 7.77 -16.54
CA PHE A 59 4.68 7.51 -17.26
C PHE A 59 5.23 8.81 -17.82
N PHE A 60 6.39 9.24 -17.34
CA PHE A 60 7.13 10.38 -17.88
C PHE A 60 7.79 10.02 -19.23
N ASN A 61 8.16 8.75 -19.38
CA ASN A 61 8.68 8.13 -20.60
C ASN A 61 8.57 6.60 -20.44
N ASP A 62 9.07 5.86 -21.44
CA ASP A 62 9.00 4.37 -21.45
C ASP A 62 9.62 3.69 -20.24
N ASN A 63 10.61 4.32 -19.59
CA ASN A 63 11.35 3.72 -18.48
C ASN A 63 11.01 4.32 -17.12
N PHE A 64 10.61 5.58 -17.04
CA PHE A 64 10.35 6.24 -15.76
C PHE A 64 8.87 6.55 -15.56
N SER A 65 8.36 6.17 -14.39
CA SER A 65 6.99 6.47 -13.98
C SER A 65 6.92 6.81 -12.49
N ALA A 66 5.80 7.40 -12.08
CA ALA A 66 5.42 7.56 -10.68
C ALA A 66 4.07 6.88 -10.46
N GLU A 67 3.96 6.09 -9.39
CA GLU A 67 2.75 5.37 -9.04
C GLU A 67 2.26 5.80 -7.66
N LEU A 68 0.99 6.20 -7.58
CA LEU A 68 0.26 6.40 -6.33
C LEU A 68 -0.63 5.19 -6.09
N LEU A 69 -0.27 4.37 -5.13
CA LEU A 69 -1.09 3.28 -4.62
C LEU A 69 -2.07 3.83 -3.60
N LEU A 70 -3.33 3.45 -3.76
CA LEU A 70 -4.38 3.60 -2.77
C LEU A 70 -4.84 2.20 -2.37
N ALA A 71 -5.10 1.97 -1.10
CA ALA A 71 -5.66 0.71 -0.64
C ALA A 71 -7.09 0.94 -0.17
N THR A 72 -7.92 -0.10 -0.18
CA THR A 72 -9.09 -0.08 0.71
C THR A 72 -8.58 -0.10 2.15
N PRO A 73 -9.31 0.52 3.09
CA PRO A 73 -8.90 0.47 4.49
C PRO A 73 -8.70 -0.97 4.96
N PHE A 74 -7.51 -1.26 5.48
CA PHE A 74 -7.21 -2.54 6.12
C PHE A 74 -7.70 -2.51 7.56
N ASN A 75 -8.14 -3.67 8.06
CA ASN A 75 -8.58 -3.84 9.45
C ASN A 75 -7.65 -4.86 10.10
N HIS A 76 -6.60 -4.40 10.79
CA HIS A 76 -5.70 -5.29 11.50
C HIS A 76 -6.20 -5.58 12.90
N ASP A 77 -6.24 -6.86 13.23
CA ASP A 77 -6.34 -7.31 14.61
C ASP A 77 -4.94 -7.25 15.24
N VAL A 78 -4.83 -6.54 16.36
CA VAL A 78 -3.62 -6.56 17.18
C VAL A 78 -3.72 -7.72 18.13
N LEU A 79 -2.75 -8.61 18.07
CA LEU A 79 -2.70 -9.84 18.85
C LEU A 79 -1.68 -9.68 19.99
N LEU A 80 -2.04 -10.15 21.17
CA LEU A 80 -1.15 -10.32 22.31
C LEU A 80 -1.10 -11.81 22.63
N ASP A 81 0.05 -12.45 22.45
CA ASP A 81 0.21 -13.90 22.56
C ASP A 81 -0.88 -14.66 21.80
N SER A 82 -1.12 -14.27 20.53
CA SER A 82 -2.16 -14.80 19.64
C SER A 82 -3.62 -14.57 20.09
N ASN A 83 -3.87 -13.72 21.07
CA ASN A 83 -5.21 -13.31 21.47
C ASN A 83 -5.50 -11.88 20.99
N LYS A 84 -6.62 -11.69 20.31
CA LYS A 84 -7.05 -10.37 19.85
C LYS A 84 -7.33 -9.44 21.03
N VAL A 85 -6.59 -8.32 21.10
CA VAL A 85 -6.70 -7.30 22.15
C VAL A 85 -7.14 -5.95 21.64
N ALA A 86 -6.88 -5.65 20.36
CA ALA A 86 -7.29 -4.41 19.72
C ALA A 86 -7.59 -4.62 18.24
N LYS A 87 -8.22 -3.62 17.62
CA LYS A 87 -8.43 -3.56 16.18
C LYS A 87 -8.11 -2.14 15.72
N ILE A 88 -7.38 -2.02 14.62
CA ILE A 88 -6.96 -0.75 14.04
C ILE A 88 -7.35 -0.75 12.57
N LYS A 89 -8.03 0.30 12.16
CA LYS A 89 -8.33 0.53 10.76
C LYS A 89 -7.35 1.55 10.18
N HIS A 90 -6.66 1.22 9.10
CA HIS A 90 -5.68 2.13 8.51
C HIS A 90 -5.69 2.11 6.99
N LEU A 91 -5.14 3.17 6.41
CA LEU A 91 -4.91 3.33 4.97
C LEU A 91 -3.43 3.70 4.75
N PRO A 92 -2.65 2.90 3.99
CA PRO A 92 -1.28 3.20 3.66
C PRO A 92 -1.13 3.73 2.22
N PRO A 93 -1.51 4.99 1.91
CA PRO A 93 -1.21 5.54 0.60
C PRO A 93 0.30 5.56 0.38
N THR A 94 0.73 5.04 -0.78
CA THR A 94 2.16 4.89 -1.10
C THR A 94 2.45 5.53 -2.45
N LEU A 95 3.41 6.45 -2.49
CA LEU A 95 3.91 7.08 -3.70
C LEU A 95 5.30 6.56 -4.01
N THR A 96 5.48 5.97 -5.20
CA THR A 96 6.76 5.42 -5.65
C THR A 96 7.19 5.98 -7.01
N ALA A 97 8.46 6.31 -7.13
CA ALA A 97 9.13 6.50 -8.41
C ALA A 97 9.62 5.14 -8.91
N LYS A 98 9.33 4.81 -10.17
CA LYS A 98 9.60 3.49 -10.75
C LYS A 98 10.54 3.59 -11.94
N TYR A 99 11.37 2.57 -12.08
CA TYR A 99 12.11 2.30 -13.29
C TYR A 99 11.61 1.01 -13.94
N ASN A 100 11.09 1.12 -15.15
CA ASN A 100 10.55 0.04 -15.95
C ASN A 100 11.63 -0.44 -16.93
N PHE A 101 12.04 -1.71 -16.86
CA PHE A 101 13.03 -2.32 -17.74
C PHE A 101 12.39 -2.70 -19.07
N LYS A 102 12.03 -1.65 -19.85
CA LYS A 102 11.37 -1.81 -21.14
C LYS A 102 12.27 -2.62 -22.10
N ASN A 103 11.69 -3.57 -22.78
CA ASN A 103 12.38 -4.47 -23.70
C ASN A 103 11.46 -4.85 -24.87
N SER A 104 11.94 -5.67 -25.80
CA SER A 104 11.19 -6.12 -26.99
C SER A 104 10.16 -7.22 -26.70
N THR A 105 10.06 -7.68 -25.46
CA THR A 105 9.10 -8.71 -25.08
C THR A 105 7.82 -8.05 -24.53
N ARG A 106 6.81 -8.85 -24.21
CA ARG A 106 5.57 -8.43 -23.55
C ARG A 106 5.69 -8.35 -22.04
N PHE A 107 6.83 -8.73 -21.50
CA PHE A 107 7.12 -8.78 -20.08
C PHE A 107 8.04 -7.63 -19.73
N THR A 108 7.57 -6.73 -18.86
CA THR A 108 8.32 -5.56 -18.42
C THR A 108 8.54 -5.63 -16.91
N PRO A 109 9.73 -6.05 -16.46
CA PRO A 109 10.10 -5.94 -15.05
C PRO A 109 10.19 -4.49 -14.62
N TYR A 110 10.02 -4.22 -13.32
CA TYR A 110 10.24 -2.90 -12.74
C TYR A 110 10.71 -2.97 -11.30
N ILE A 111 11.37 -1.89 -10.88
CA ILE A 111 11.70 -1.59 -9.49
C ILE A 111 11.17 -0.21 -9.15
N GLY A 112 10.88 0.04 -7.89
CA GLY A 112 10.45 1.36 -7.42
C GLY A 112 10.89 1.63 -6.00
N VAL A 113 11.02 2.91 -5.68
CA VAL A 113 11.32 3.41 -4.35
C VAL A 113 10.49 4.65 -4.07
N GLY A 114 10.08 4.84 -2.83
CA GLY A 114 9.24 5.97 -2.47
C GLY A 114 8.93 6.05 -1.00
N GLY A 115 7.77 6.63 -0.68
CA GLY A 115 7.28 6.80 0.68
C GLY A 115 5.85 6.32 0.81
N THR A 116 5.52 5.88 2.00
CA THR A 116 4.18 5.51 2.41
C THR A 116 3.77 6.32 3.64
N ALA A 117 2.49 6.63 3.76
CA ALA A 117 1.92 7.21 4.96
C ALA A 117 1.06 6.15 5.65
N PHE A 118 1.18 6.04 6.96
CA PHE A 118 0.28 5.24 7.78
C PHE A 118 -0.76 6.18 8.41
N ILE A 119 -2.02 6.05 8.01
CA ILE A 119 -3.12 6.87 8.49
C ILE A 119 -4.11 5.94 9.18
N ALA A 120 -4.15 5.98 10.51
CA ALA A 120 -5.04 5.16 11.34
C ALA A 120 -6.30 5.93 11.76
N TRP A 121 -7.38 5.18 12.01
CA TRP A 121 -8.62 5.64 12.63
C TRP A 121 -9.46 4.45 13.11
N ASP A 122 -10.52 4.72 13.87
CA ASP A 122 -11.43 3.71 14.43
C ASP A 122 -10.66 2.64 15.26
N GLU A 123 -9.84 3.10 16.21
CA GLU A 123 -9.15 2.24 17.17
C GLU A 123 -10.16 1.63 18.14
N GLU A 124 -10.08 0.31 18.34
CA GLU A 124 -10.94 -0.46 19.26
C GLU A 124 -10.11 -1.30 20.22
N GLY A 125 -10.67 -1.62 21.39
CA GLY A 125 -10.04 -2.46 22.39
C GLY A 125 -9.15 -1.68 23.35
N VAL A 126 -7.91 -2.14 23.57
CA VAL A 126 -6.95 -1.51 24.50
C VAL A 126 -6.13 -0.37 23.87
N ALA A 127 -6.21 -0.19 22.57
CA ALA A 127 -5.57 0.94 21.90
C ALA A 127 -6.42 2.21 22.08
N LYS A 128 -5.81 3.27 22.60
CA LYS A 128 -6.42 4.59 22.81
C LYS A 128 -6.15 5.52 21.64
N ASP A 129 -4.97 5.46 21.05
CA ASP A 129 -4.52 6.30 19.95
C ASP A 129 -3.37 5.62 19.21
N VAL A 130 -3.34 5.78 17.88
CA VAL A 130 -2.24 5.32 17.03
C VAL A 130 -1.83 6.48 16.14
N LYS A 131 -0.57 6.92 16.27
CA LYS A 131 -0.07 8.07 15.54
C LYS A 131 0.10 7.79 14.06
N GLU A 132 -0.20 8.81 13.26
CA GLU A 132 0.17 8.82 11.84
C GLU A 132 1.70 8.77 11.69
N GLU A 133 2.17 8.02 10.70
CA GLU A 133 3.59 7.86 10.42
C GLU A 133 3.88 7.90 8.92
N PHE A 134 5.14 8.27 8.58
CA PHE A 134 5.65 8.24 7.21
C PHE A 134 6.88 7.34 7.16
N GLY A 135 6.83 6.34 6.28
CA GLY A 135 7.90 5.39 6.09
C GLY A 135 8.44 5.37 4.67
N VAL A 136 9.58 4.71 4.51
CA VAL A 136 10.17 4.42 3.21
C VAL A 136 9.52 3.18 2.62
N ALA A 137 9.27 3.17 1.31
CA ALA A 137 8.73 2.02 0.59
C ALA A 137 9.59 1.65 -0.60
N GLY A 138 9.72 0.35 -0.83
CA GLY A 138 10.35 -0.24 -2.01
C GLY A 138 9.41 -1.21 -2.70
N GLN A 139 9.53 -1.36 -4.02
CA GLN A 139 8.76 -2.35 -4.76
C GLN A 139 9.58 -2.97 -5.88
N LEU A 140 9.27 -4.21 -6.20
CA LEU A 140 9.73 -4.89 -7.40
C LEU A 140 8.57 -5.70 -8.00
N GLY A 141 8.53 -5.81 -9.32
CA GLY A 141 7.45 -6.52 -9.96
C GLY A 141 7.62 -6.60 -11.46
N PHE A 142 6.54 -6.99 -12.12
CA PHE A 142 6.48 -7.01 -13.56
C PHE A 142 5.08 -6.72 -14.06
N SER A 143 5.02 -6.18 -15.28
CA SER A 143 3.80 -6.07 -16.08
C SER A 143 3.90 -7.02 -17.27
N TYR A 144 2.79 -7.63 -17.64
CA TYR A 144 2.65 -8.46 -18.83
C TYR A 144 1.50 -7.96 -19.68
N GLN A 145 1.78 -7.63 -20.95
CA GLN A 145 0.78 -7.20 -21.92
C GLN A 145 0.55 -8.34 -22.94
N PRO A 146 -0.64 -8.99 -22.97
CA PRO A 146 -0.96 -10.02 -23.96
C PRO A 146 -0.85 -9.51 -25.40
N ALA A 147 -0.74 -10.42 -26.37
CA ALA A 147 -0.54 -10.09 -27.79
C ALA A 147 -1.67 -9.28 -28.42
N ASP A 148 -2.86 -9.59 -28.01
CA ASP A 148 -4.13 -9.03 -28.47
C ASP A 148 -4.58 -7.81 -27.64
N ALA A 149 -3.85 -7.53 -26.54
CA ALA A 149 -4.14 -6.41 -25.69
C ALA A 149 -3.59 -5.10 -26.28
N LYS A 150 -4.47 -4.13 -26.54
CA LYS A 150 -4.07 -2.78 -26.97
C LYS A 150 -3.60 -1.95 -25.78
N ASN A 151 -4.44 -1.88 -24.74
CA ASN A 151 -4.27 -0.94 -23.63
C ASN A 151 -4.31 -1.62 -22.26
N TRP A 152 -4.50 -2.91 -22.19
CA TRP A 152 -4.60 -3.62 -20.92
C TRP A 152 -3.48 -4.61 -20.70
N GLY A 153 -3.24 -4.94 -19.46
CA GLY A 153 -2.27 -5.95 -19.04
C GLY A 153 -2.58 -6.48 -17.66
N VAL A 154 -1.76 -7.42 -17.24
CA VAL A 154 -1.75 -7.92 -15.86
C VAL A 154 -0.41 -7.57 -15.23
N TYR A 155 -0.38 -7.47 -13.92
CA TYR A 155 0.86 -7.21 -13.18
C TYR A 155 0.90 -8.01 -11.89
N ALA A 156 2.10 -8.27 -11.43
CA ALA A 156 2.34 -8.75 -10.08
C ALA A 156 3.51 -7.99 -9.49
N ASP A 157 3.42 -7.67 -8.21
CA ASP A 157 4.52 -7.05 -7.46
C ASP A 157 4.58 -7.48 -6.00
N VAL A 158 5.74 -7.20 -5.43
CA VAL A 158 6.02 -7.28 -4.00
C VAL A 158 6.47 -5.91 -3.55
N ARG A 159 5.89 -5.41 -2.47
CA ARG A 159 6.26 -4.15 -1.82
C ARG A 159 6.67 -4.42 -0.40
N TYR A 160 7.63 -3.65 0.05
CA TYR A 160 8.01 -3.56 1.46
C TYR A 160 7.89 -2.10 1.87
N ALA A 161 7.37 -1.87 3.06
CA ALA A 161 7.36 -0.55 3.68
C ALA A 161 7.93 -0.64 5.09
N GLN A 162 8.69 0.36 5.49
CA GLN A 162 9.15 0.50 6.87
C GLN A 162 8.17 1.40 7.61
N LEU A 163 7.47 0.84 8.59
CA LEU A 163 6.42 1.51 9.36
C LEU A 163 6.42 1.01 10.81
N SER A 164 6.60 1.96 11.75
CA SER A 164 6.66 1.69 13.19
C SER A 164 5.82 2.74 13.96
N PRO A 165 4.47 2.78 13.77
CA PRO A 165 3.63 3.79 14.42
C PRO A 165 3.64 3.67 15.95
N GLU A 166 3.67 4.82 16.65
CA GLU A 166 3.53 4.88 18.10
C GLU A 166 2.08 4.53 18.49
N VAL A 167 1.90 3.50 19.29
CA VAL A 167 0.63 3.08 19.89
C VAL A 167 0.56 3.57 21.32
N THR A 168 -0.56 4.22 21.69
CA THR A 168 -0.87 4.59 23.07
C THR A 168 -2.02 3.72 23.58
N LEU A 169 -1.82 3.02 24.68
CA LEU A 169 -2.82 2.20 25.34
C LEU A 169 -3.73 3.02 26.26
N ILE A 170 -4.83 2.43 26.70
CA ILE A 170 -5.79 3.07 27.62
C ILE A 170 -5.21 3.41 29.01
N ASP A 171 -4.12 2.77 29.41
CA ASP A 171 -3.35 3.05 30.64
C ASP A 171 -2.23 4.08 30.43
N ASP A 172 -2.22 4.77 29.27
CA ASP A 172 -1.22 5.74 28.80
C ASP A 172 0.18 5.14 28.57
N THR A 173 0.33 3.80 28.54
CA THR A 173 1.55 3.13 28.07
C THR A 173 1.74 3.40 26.58
N LYS A 174 2.99 3.69 26.17
CA LYS A 174 3.36 3.99 24.79
C LYS A 174 4.46 3.06 24.31
N PHE A 175 4.36 2.63 23.07
CA PHE A 175 5.38 1.85 22.37
C PHE A 175 5.26 2.01 20.85
N ASP A 176 6.36 1.77 20.14
CA ASP A 176 6.37 1.73 18.68
C ASP A 176 6.07 0.29 18.24
N LEU A 177 5.07 0.12 17.40
CA LEU A 177 4.68 -1.18 16.85
C LEU A 177 5.30 -1.35 15.46
N ASP A 178 6.38 -2.12 15.37
CA ASP A 178 7.01 -2.44 14.10
C ASP A 178 6.06 -3.32 13.25
N ILE A 179 5.50 -2.75 12.19
CA ILE A 179 4.60 -3.47 11.27
C ILE A 179 5.40 -3.99 10.08
N ASP A 180 6.23 -3.14 9.50
CA ASP A 180 7.16 -3.45 8.38
C ASP A 180 6.57 -4.41 7.33
N PRO A 181 5.41 -4.08 6.72
CA PRO A 181 4.66 -5.04 5.94
C PRO A 181 5.33 -5.40 4.61
N ILE A 182 5.24 -6.68 4.25
CA ILE A 182 5.41 -7.15 2.87
C ILE A 182 4.01 -7.29 2.25
N VAL A 183 3.82 -6.66 1.09
CA VAL A 183 2.56 -6.69 0.35
C VAL A 183 2.77 -7.37 -0.99
N TYR A 184 2.07 -8.47 -1.21
CA TYR A 184 2.05 -9.20 -2.48
C TYR A 184 0.81 -8.82 -3.25
N THR A 185 0.96 -8.36 -4.49
CA THR A 185 -0.16 -7.91 -5.32
C THR A 185 -0.20 -8.66 -6.64
N LEU A 186 -1.40 -9.06 -7.04
CA LEU A 186 -1.72 -9.50 -8.40
C LEU A 186 -2.89 -8.68 -8.92
N GLY A 187 -2.78 -8.17 -10.14
CA GLY A 187 -3.81 -7.27 -10.64
C GLY A 187 -3.86 -7.08 -12.14
N TYR A 188 -4.79 -6.22 -12.51
CA TYR A 188 -5.07 -5.80 -13.87
C TYR A 188 -4.72 -4.32 -14.03
N SER A 189 -4.23 -3.96 -15.21
CA SER A 189 -3.87 -2.58 -15.55
C SER A 189 -4.50 -2.15 -16.87
N TYR A 190 -4.83 -0.87 -16.98
CA TYR A 190 -5.33 -0.25 -18.19
C TYR A 190 -4.64 1.09 -18.44
N LYS A 191 -4.08 1.27 -19.63
CA LYS A 191 -3.31 2.43 -20.07
C LYS A 191 -4.12 3.27 -21.04
N PHE A 192 -4.09 4.60 -20.85
CA PHE A 192 -4.85 5.57 -21.65
C PHE A 192 -3.94 6.30 -22.65
#